data_638c07fc6eca0f52b5b58a03b9ff8d84
#
_entry.id   638c07fc6eca0f52b5b58a03b9ff8d84
#
_cell.length_a   1.000
_cell.length_b   1.000
_cell.length_c   1.000
_cell.angle_alpha   90.00
_cell.angle_beta   90.00
_cell.angle_gamma   90.00
#
_symmetry.space_group_name_H-M   'P 1'
#
loop_
_entity.id
_entity.type
_entity.pdbx_description
1 polymer ?
#
loop_
_entity_poly.entity_id
_entity_poly.type
_entity_poly.pdbx_seq_one_letter_code
_entity_poly.pdbx_strand_id
1 'polypeptide(L)'
;KEYAQLREQVEFDLLPRAFVRRTNVPVIFAETSGKGIRQYDPRGSDSPILMMICTASQKRADDVVALLTAVFGDTLKAWKIEMGRPIPGSLTTLACDGFLFNEHTQEECSFYPTDAAVLKGSGKKTIRIKDKDIQEHDVQTLLKQSYAVTELALRYGEDEDSPMLTFTVNDNFVFKRVALPDVQVTPLKEDAFGFALLCAQTYVRMIREIIAAFGGMAK
;
A
#
# COMPACT_ATOMS: atom_id res chain seq x y z
N LYS A 1 29.30 -27.02 -22.95
CA LYS A 1 29.37 -27.99 -21.82
C LYS A 1 30.33 -27.53 -20.73
N GLU A 2 31.55 -27.06 -21.07
CA GLU A 2 32.54 -26.56 -20.09
C GLU A 2 32.02 -25.37 -19.26
N TYR A 3 31.30 -24.44 -19.88
CA TYR A 3 30.76 -23.27 -19.17
C TYR A 3 29.70 -23.63 -18.12
N ALA A 4 28.90 -24.66 -18.38
CA ALA A 4 27.90 -25.15 -17.42
C ALA A 4 28.58 -25.88 -16.24
N GLN A 5 29.60 -26.64 -16.50
CA GLN A 5 30.39 -27.33 -15.46
C GLN A 5 31.16 -26.34 -14.59
N LEU A 6 31.78 -25.31 -15.21
CA LEU A 6 32.49 -24.26 -14.47
C LEU A 6 31.52 -23.47 -13.58
N ARG A 7 30.34 -23.16 -14.07
CA ARG A 7 29.29 -22.50 -13.29
C ARG A 7 28.85 -23.34 -12.09
N GLU A 8 28.55 -24.61 -12.30
CA GLU A 8 28.21 -25.55 -11.22
C GLU A 8 29.29 -25.64 -10.15
N GLN A 9 30.55 -25.72 -10.58
CA GLN A 9 31.69 -25.80 -9.67
C GLN A 9 31.88 -24.51 -8.87
N VAL A 10 31.75 -23.35 -9.51
CA VAL A 10 31.81 -22.04 -8.85
C VAL A 10 30.62 -21.84 -7.88
N GLU A 11 29.41 -22.24 -8.27
CA GLU A 11 28.25 -22.20 -7.38
C GLU A 11 28.45 -23.12 -6.17
N PHE A 12 28.96 -24.33 -6.36
CA PHE A 12 29.24 -25.28 -5.28
C PHE A 12 30.32 -24.79 -4.30
N ASP A 13 31.35 -24.15 -4.79
CA ASP A 13 32.47 -23.64 -3.98
C ASP A 13 32.18 -22.33 -3.28
N LEU A 14 31.36 -21.43 -3.90
CA LEU A 14 31.08 -20.10 -3.40
C LEU A 14 29.81 -20.01 -2.55
N LEU A 15 28.77 -20.82 -2.84
CA LEU A 15 27.52 -20.81 -2.08
C LEU A 15 27.72 -21.02 -0.57
N PRO A 16 28.55 -21.99 -0.10
CA PRO A 16 28.77 -22.16 1.33
C PRO A 16 29.53 -21.00 1.99
N ARG A 17 30.24 -20.18 1.19
CA ARG A 17 31.03 -19.03 1.64
C ARG A 17 30.33 -17.71 1.39
N ALA A 18 29.19 -17.71 0.70
CA ALA A 18 28.43 -16.51 0.42
C ALA A 18 27.85 -15.92 1.72
N PHE A 19 28.03 -14.63 1.90
CA PHE A 19 27.39 -13.92 2.99
C PHE A 19 25.87 -13.91 2.77
N VAL A 20 25.14 -14.63 3.62
CA VAL A 20 23.68 -14.62 3.60
C VAL A 20 23.18 -13.34 4.23
N ARG A 21 22.64 -12.46 3.43
CA ARG A 21 21.93 -11.28 3.94
C ARG A 21 20.50 -11.68 4.32
N ARG A 22 20.23 -11.73 5.62
CA ARG A 22 18.87 -11.94 6.12
C ARG A 22 18.09 -10.63 6.04
N THR A 23 16.88 -10.68 5.54
CA THR A 23 15.97 -9.55 5.51
C THR A 23 14.64 -10.04 6.08
N ASN A 24 14.15 -9.37 7.11
CA ASN A 24 12.84 -9.65 7.67
C ASN A 24 11.82 -8.75 6.96
N VAL A 25 10.78 -9.36 6.40
CA VAL A 25 9.65 -8.65 5.81
C VAL A 25 8.41 -9.07 6.57
N PRO A 26 7.80 -8.20 7.37
CA PRO A 26 6.55 -8.51 8.04
C PRO A 26 5.43 -8.75 7.01
N VAL A 27 4.59 -9.75 7.29
CA VAL A 27 3.39 -10.04 6.50
C VAL A 27 2.21 -10.07 7.44
N ILE A 28 1.17 -9.33 7.10
CA ILE A 28 -0.06 -9.26 7.89
C ILE A 28 -1.17 -9.92 7.07
N PHE A 29 -1.87 -10.86 7.67
CA PHE A 29 -3.06 -11.48 7.11
C PHE A 29 -4.28 -10.95 7.85
N ALA A 30 -5.27 -10.48 7.11
CA ALA A 30 -6.51 -9.98 7.66
C ALA A 30 -7.71 -10.48 6.86
N GLU A 31 -8.78 -10.82 7.54
CA GLU A 31 -10.04 -11.15 6.88
C GLU A 31 -10.60 -9.90 6.19
N THR A 32 -11.16 -10.09 5.02
CA THR A 32 -11.81 -9.00 4.27
C THR A 32 -13.27 -8.79 4.70
N SER A 33 -13.80 -9.65 5.58
CA SER A 33 -15.16 -9.52 6.11
C SER A 33 -15.31 -8.24 6.94
N GLY A 34 -15.88 -7.22 6.36
CA GLY A 34 -16.19 -5.94 6.99
C GLY A 34 -17.18 -5.14 6.14
N LYS A 35 -17.97 -4.25 6.78
CA LYS A 35 -18.85 -3.33 6.04
C LYS A 35 -17.99 -2.49 5.08
N GLY A 36 -18.26 -2.57 3.78
CA GLY A 36 -17.58 -1.76 2.77
C GLY A 36 -16.66 -2.51 1.80
N ILE A 37 -16.21 -3.72 2.12
CA ILE A 37 -15.54 -4.58 1.15
C ILE A 37 -16.57 -5.58 0.64
N ARG A 38 -17.04 -5.43 -0.60
CA ARG A 38 -17.87 -6.46 -1.22
C ARG A 38 -17.02 -7.72 -1.33
N GLN A 39 -17.47 -8.79 -0.70
CA GLN A 39 -16.94 -10.12 -0.92
C GLN A 39 -17.12 -10.46 -2.39
N TYR A 40 -16.03 -10.43 -3.14
CA TYR A 40 -15.98 -11.12 -4.42
C TYR A 40 -15.39 -12.50 -4.16
N ASP A 41 -16.27 -13.48 -4.02
CA ASP A 41 -15.89 -14.88 -4.10
C ASP A 41 -16.31 -15.43 -5.47
N PRO A 42 -15.39 -15.65 -6.40
CA PRO A 42 -15.70 -16.32 -7.65
C PRO A 42 -16.02 -17.81 -7.47
N ARG A 43 -15.93 -18.37 -6.26
CA ARG A 43 -16.07 -19.80 -5.96
C ARG A 43 -17.01 -20.14 -4.80
N GLY A 44 -17.61 -19.16 -4.14
CA GLY A 44 -18.81 -19.35 -3.33
C GLY A 44 -18.66 -19.79 -1.89
N SER A 45 -17.47 -19.86 -1.27
CA SER A 45 -17.41 -20.31 0.14
C SER A 45 -16.38 -19.63 1.06
N ASP A 46 -15.29 -19.06 0.55
CA ASP A 46 -14.25 -18.53 1.43
C ASP A 46 -14.04 -17.04 1.19
N SER A 47 -14.23 -16.24 2.23
CA SER A 47 -13.88 -14.81 2.19
C SER A 47 -12.40 -14.66 1.87
N PRO A 48 -12.01 -13.88 0.84
CA PRO A 48 -10.62 -13.68 0.53
C PRO A 48 -9.90 -13.03 1.72
N ILE A 49 -8.69 -13.47 2.00
CA ILE A 49 -7.83 -12.92 3.02
C ILE A 49 -6.97 -11.82 2.39
N LEU A 50 -6.97 -10.64 3.00
CA LEU A 50 -6.07 -9.58 2.63
C LEU A 50 -4.67 -9.90 3.15
N MET A 51 -3.70 -9.99 2.25
CA MET A 51 -2.29 -10.15 2.60
C MET A 51 -1.55 -8.83 2.37
N MET A 52 -1.02 -8.25 3.43
CA MET A 52 -0.19 -7.04 3.37
C MET A 52 1.27 -7.42 3.55
N ILE A 53 2.10 -7.16 2.55
CA ILE A 53 3.54 -7.40 2.61
C ILE A 53 4.24 -6.07 2.90
N CYS A 54 4.83 -5.93 4.09
CA CYS A 54 5.41 -4.69 4.59
C CYS A 54 6.76 -4.39 3.91
N THR A 55 6.71 -4.06 2.62
CA THR A 55 7.87 -3.63 1.82
C THR A 55 7.44 -2.71 0.69
N ALA A 56 8.24 -1.69 0.39
CA ALA A 56 8.05 -0.84 -0.79
C ALA A 56 8.73 -1.39 -2.06
N SER A 57 9.44 -2.51 -1.94
CA SER A 57 10.15 -3.16 -3.06
C SER A 57 9.28 -4.24 -3.68
N GLN A 58 8.88 -4.06 -4.94
CA GLN A 58 8.10 -5.04 -5.68
C GLN A 58 8.83 -6.40 -5.72
N LYS A 59 10.13 -6.41 -6.02
CA LYS A 59 10.93 -7.64 -6.04
C LYS A 59 10.86 -8.42 -4.73
N ARG A 60 10.97 -7.71 -3.58
CA ARG A 60 10.86 -8.38 -2.26
C ARG A 60 9.44 -8.90 -2.00
N ALA A 61 8.43 -8.18 -2.44
CA ALA A 61 7.06 -8.67 -2.34
C ALA A 61 6.86 -9.95 -3.15
N ASP A 62 7.38 -9.97 -4.38
CA ASP A 62 7.32 -11.15 -5.26
C ASP A 62 8.10 -12.34 -4.66
N ASP A 63 9.28 -12.09 -4.08
CA ASP A 63 10.08 -13.11 -3.38
C ASP A 63 9.30 -13.71 -2.18
N VAL A 64 8.58 -12.86 -1.41
CA VAL A 64 7.75 -13.33 -0.29
C VAL A 64 6.58 -14.18 -0.80
N VAL A 65 5.88 -13.74 -1.84
CA VAL A 65 4.78 -14.51 -2.45
C VAL A 65 5.29 -15.84 -2.97
N ALA A 66 6.42 -15.86 -3.67
CA ALA A 66 7.04 -17.09 -4.18
C ALA A 66 7.40 -18.05 -3.05
N LEU A 67 7.99 -17.55 -1.95
CA LEU A 67 8.31 -18.36 -0.77
C LEU A 67 7.05 -18.95 -0.13
N LEU A 68 6.01 -18.15 0.07
CA LEU A 68 4.74 -18.62 0.64
C LEU A 68 4.08 -19.66 -0.28
N THR A 69 4.08 -19.43 -1.59
CA THR A 69 3.57 -20.40 -2.57
C THR A 69 4.36 -21.70 -2.54
N ALA A 70 5.69 -21.64 -2.39
CA ALA A 70 6.52 -22.84 -2.27
C ALA A 70 6.22 -23.66 -1.00
N VAL A 71 5.86 -22.97 0.10
CA VAL A 71 5.52 -23.63 1.39
C VAL A 71 4.11 -24.20 1.39
N PHE A 72 3.13 -23.42 0.91
CA PHE A 72 1.71 -23.77 0.98
C PHE A 72 1.17 -24.47 -0.29
N GLY A 73 1.97 -24.51 -1.36
CA GLY A 73 1.60 -25.15 -2.62
C GLY A 73 0.34 -24.52 -3.25
N ASP A 74 -0.47 -25.36 -3.87
CA ASP A 74 -1.69 -24.95 -4.57
C ASP A 74 -2.82 -24.41 -3.64
N THR A 75 -2.64 -24.50 -2.33
CA THR A 75 -3.60 -23.95 -1.35
C THR A 75 -3.52 -22.43 -1.24
N LEU A 76 -2.38 -21.85 -1.56
CA LEU A 76 -2.20 -20.39 -1.59
C LEU A 76 -2.35 -19.87 -3.02
N LYS A 77 -3.45 -19.14 -3.25
CA LYS A 77 -3.66 -18.39 -4.50
C LYS A 77 -3.64 -16.91 -4.17
N ALA A 78 -2.50 -16.27 -4.43
CA ALA A 78 -2.33 -14.83 -4.22
C ALA A 78 -2.48 -14.07 -5.55
N TRP A 79 -3.24 -13.00 -5.54
CA TRP A 79 -3.38 -12.07 -6.65
C TRP A 79 -3.31 -10.62 -6.15
N LYS A 80 -2.89 -9.74 -7.03
CA LYS A 80 -2.85 -8.31 -6.73
C LYS A 80 -4.28 -7.77 -6.67
N ILE A 81 -4.53 -6.87 -5.72
CA ILE A 81 -5.82 -6.18 -5.63
C ILE A 81 -5.99 -5.28 -6.86
N GLU A 82 -7.11 -5.44 -7.54
CA GLU A 82 -7.57 -4.54 -8.57
C GLU A 82 -8.72 -3.69 -8.02
N MET A 83 -8.65 -2.38 -8.22
CA MET A 83 -9.65 -1.43 -7.73
C MET A 83 -10.81 -1.28 -8.70
N GLY A 84 -11.99 -1.04 -8.17
CA GLY A 84 -13.19 -0.76 -8.97
C GLY A 84 -13.08 0.53 -9.78
N ARG A 85 -12.26 1.48 -9.30
CA ARG A 85 -11.91 2.72 -10.02
C ARG A 85 -10.41 2.78 -10.28
N PRO A 86 -9.98 3.45 -11.38
CA PRO A 86 -8.55 3.70 -11.61
C PRO A 86 -7.94 4.50 -10.46
N ILE A 87 -6.87 3.98 -9.84
CA ILE A 87 -6.21 4.61 -8.69
C ILE A 87 -5.79 6.06 -9.00
N PRO A 88 -5.18 6.40 -10.17
CA PRO A 88 -4.84 7.78 -10.48
C PRO A 88 -6.06 8.72 -10.51
N GLY A 89 -7.22 8.23 -10.94
CA GLY A 89 -8.47 8.99 -10.92
C GLY A 89 -8.89 9.33 -9.49
N SER A 90 -8.96 8.33 -8.61
CA SER A 90 -9.32 8.54 -7.20
C SER A 90 -8.32 9.45 -6.47
N LEU A 91 -7.01 9.27 -6.72
CA LEU A 91 -5.98 10.17 -6.17
C LEU A 91 -6.11 11.61 -6.67
N THR A 92 -6.47 11.79 -7.94
CA THR A 92 -6.69 13.12 -8.52
C THR A 92 -7.92 13.79 -7.92
N THR A 93 -9.03 13.05 -7.78
CA THR A 93 -10.23 13.55 -7.10
C THR A 93 -9.91 13.97 -5.66
N LEU A 94 -9.21 13.12 -4.91
CA LEU A 94 -8.81 13.42 -3.53
C LEU A 94 -7.90 14.66 -3.46
N ALA A 95 -6.95 14.80 -4.38
CA ALA A 95 -6.08 15.98 -4.44
C ALA A 95 -6.81 17.26 -4.86
N CYS A 96 -7.86 17.17 -5.69
CA CYS A 96 -8.64 18.32 -6.14
C CYS A 96 -9.66 18.76 -5.09
N ASP A 97 -10.40 17.81 -4.54
CA ASP A 97 -11.56 18.09 -3.69
C ASP A 97 -11.21 18.10 -2.21
N GLY A 98 -10.04 17.53 -1.83
CA GLY A 98 -9.57 17.39 -0.46
C GLY A 98 -10.18 16.21 0.30
N PHE A 99 -11.19 15.56 -0.26
CA PHE A 99 -11.90 14.44 0.35
C PHE A 99 -12.37 13.41 -0.67
N LEU A 100 -12.71 12.22 -0.19
CA LEU A 100 -13.42 11.18 -0.93
C LEU A 100 -14.58 10.65 -0.11
N PHE A 101 -15.62 10.20 -0.78
CA PHE A 101 -16.74 9.51 -0.15
C PHE A 101 -16.62 7.99 -0.30
N ASN A 102 -16.97 7.29 0.74
CA ASN A 102 -17.23 5.87 0.68
C ASN A 102 -18.51 5.63 -0.13
N GLU A 103 -18.41 4.89 -1.24
CA GLU A 103 -19.55 4.65 -2.12
C GLU A 103 -20.72 3.91 -1.46
N HIS A 104 -20.45 3.15 -0.40
CA HIS A 104 -21.45 2.32 0.25
C HIS A 104 -22.16 3.04 1.39
N THR A 105 -21.42 3.86 2.16
CA THR A 105 -21.97 4.58 3.32
C THR A 105 -22.34 6.00 2.99
N GLN A 106 -21.82 6.56 1.89
CA GLN A 106 -21.89 7.98 1.54
C GLN A 106 -21.28 8.90 2.60
N GLU A 107 -20.48 8.34 3.48
CA GLU A 107 -19.72 9.09 4.49
C GLU A 107 -18.37 9.53 3.90
N GLU A 108 -17.90 10.66 4.37
CA GLU A 108 -16.56 11.14 4.02
C GLU A 108 -15.50 10.21 4.59
N CYS A 109 -14.48 9.92 3.77
CA CYS A 109 -13.39 9.07 4.19
C CYS A 109 -12.33 9.88 4.93
N SER A 110 -11.72 9.25 5.92
CA SER A 110 -10.75 9.87 6.84
C SER A 110 -9.35 10.02 6.21
N PHE A 111 -9.27 10.52 4.97
CA PHE A 111 -8.01 10.75 4.25
C PHE A 111 -7.85 12.21 3.86
N TYR A 112 -6.73 12.80 4.27
CA TYR A 112 -6.41 14.20 4.04
C TYR A 112 -5.11 14.33 3.23
N PRO A 113 -5.13 14.96 2.03
CA PRO A 113 -3.92 15.25 1.27
C PRO A 113 -2.97 16.13 2.08
N THR A 114 -1.65 15.90 1.90
CA THR A 114 -0.63 16.70 2.57
C THR A 114 0.22 17.48 1.56
N ASP A 115 1.51 17.53 1.76
CA ASP A 115 2.47 18.44 1.15
C ASP A 115 3.29 17.82 0.01
N ALA A 116 2.97 16.58 -0.41
CA ALA A 116 3.74 15.91 -1.44
C ALA A 116 2.88 15.12 -2.44
N ALA A 117 3.10 15.37 -3.72
CA ALA A 117 2.45 14.64 -4.81
C ALA A 117 3.36 14.47 -6.03
N VAL A 118 3.07 13.45 -6.83
CA VAL A 118 3.65 13.26 -8.17
C VAL A 118 2.53 13.30 -9.19
N LEU A 119 2.63 14.26 -10.10
CA LEU A 119 1.67 14.49 -11.17
C LEU A 119 2.27 14.02 -12.50
N LYS A 120 1.48 13.31 -13.29
CA LYS A 120 1.82 12.95 -14.68
C LYS A 120 0.85 13.63 -15.64
N GLY A 121 1.40 14.39 -16.58
CA GLY A 121 0.65 15.01 -17.67
C GLY A 121 0.68 14.17 -18.95
N SER A 122 0.07 14.69 -19.99
CA SER A 122 0.13 14.10 -21.34
C SER A 122 1.58 14.01 -21.82
N GLY A 123 1.96 12.86 -22.36
CA GLY A 123 3.34 12.56 -22.75
C GLY A 123 4.19 12.10 -21.55
N LYS A 124 5.47 12.48 -21.50
CA LYS A 124 6.41 12.08 -20.45
C LYS A 124 6.61 13.15 -19.35
N LYS A 125 5.72 14.15 -19.29
CA LYS A 125 5.87 15.24 -18.33
C LYS A 125 5.50 14.74 -16.94
N THR A 126 6.43 14.90 -15.99
CA THR A 126 6.22 14.57 -14.57
C THR A 126 6.58 15.78 -13.71
N ILE A 127 5.68 16.17 -12.84
CA ILE A 127 5.90 17.23 -11.85
C ILE A 127 5.91 16.58 -10.47
N ARG A 128 6.91 16.93 -9.67
CA ARG A 128 6.99 16.51 -8.26
C ARG A 128 6.78 17.72 -7.39
N ILE A 129 5.79 17.64 -6.53
CA ILE A 129 5.48 18.62 -5.51
C ILE A 129 6.05 18.11 -4.20
N LYS A 130 6.70 18.99 -3.46
CA LYS A 130 7.22 18.70 -2.11
C LYS A 130 7.11 19.95 -1.27
N ASP A 131 6.86 19.75 0.00
CA ASP A 131 6.81 20.80 1.02
C ASP A 131 5.85 21.95 0.63
N LYS A 132 4.76 21.60 -0.08
CA LYS A 132 3.77 22.55 -0.56
C LYS A 132 2.38 21.93 -0.46
N ASP A 133 1.47 22.63 0.20
CA ASP A 133 0.10 22.17 0.36
C ASP A 133 -0.54 21.88 -1.01
N ILE A 134 -1.14 20.70 -1.13
CA ILE A 134 -1.81 20.28 -2.37
C ILE A 134 -3.04 21.17 -2.66
N GLN A 135 -3.63 21.78 -1.65
CA GLN A 135 -4.77 22.70 -1.80
C GLN A 135 -4.37 24.12 -2.23
N GLU A 136 -3.06 24.43 -2.31
CA GLU A 136 -2.62 25.72 -2.82
C GLU A 136 -3.04 25.97 -4.28
N HIS A 137 -3.35 27.21 -4.58
CA HIS A 137 -3.88 27.65 -5.88
C HIS A 137 -3.02 27.19 -7.08
N ASP A 138 -1.71 27.26 -6.96
CA ASP A 138 -0.79 26.88 -8.04
C ASP A 138 -0.86 25.39 -8.35
N VAL A 139 -0.95 24.55 -7.30
CA VAL A 139 -1.07 23.10 -7.43
C VAL A 139 -2.42 22.73 -8.02
N GLN A 140 -3.49 23.37 -7.54
CA GLN A 140 -4.84 23.18 -8.06
C GLN A 140 -4.96 23.60 -9.52
N THR A 141 -4.23 24.65 -9.93
CA THR A 141 -4.15 25.05 -11.35
C THR A 141 -3.50 23.98 -12.23
N LEU A 142 -2.45 23.31 -11.75
CA LEU A 142 -1.82 22.19 -12.47
C LEU A 142 -2.78 21.00 -12.59
N LEU A 143 -3.49 20.65 -11.54
CA LEU A 143 -4.47 19.56 -11.55
C LEU A 143 -5.58 19.81 -12.59
N LYS A 144 -6.06 21.05 -12.69
CA LYS A 144 -7.05 21.46 -13.71
C LYS A 144 -6.50 21.40 -15.16
N GLN A 145 -5.18 21.38 -15.37
CA GLN A 145 -4.53 21.28 -16.68
C GLN A 145 -4.36 19.83 -17.17
N SER A 146 -5.20 18.90 -16.73
CA SER A 146 -5.17 17.47 -17.15
C SER A 146 -3.93 16.70 -16.68
N TYR A 147 -3.37 17.07 -15.54
CA TYR A 147 -2.40 16.22 -14.84
C TYR A 147 -3.13 15.22 -13.97
N ALA A 148 -2.72 13.96 -14.03
CA ALA A 148 -3.20 12.92 -13.14
C ALA A 148 -2.23 12.72 -11.97
N VAL A 149 -2.76 12.58 -10.77
CA VAL A 149 -1.97 12.25 -9.58
C VAL A 149 -1.61 10.77 -9.61
N THR A 150 -0.32 10.47 -9.57
CA THR A 150 0.19 9.09 -9.58
C THR A 150 0.88 8.70 -8.27
N GLU A 151 1.15 9.65 -7.41
CA GLU A 151 1.61 9.43 -6.03
C GLU A 151 1.11 10.60 -5.18
N LEU A 152 0.54 10.32 -4.01
CA LEU A 152 -0.02 11.33 -3.11
C LEU A 152 0.34 10.99 -1.67
N ALA A 153 0.83 11.97 -0.93
CA ALA A 153 1.04 11.88 0.50
C ALA A 153 -0.26 12.22 1.24
N LEU A 154 -0.59 11.39 2.21
CA LEU A 154 -1.86 11.42 2.92
C LEU A 154 -1.66 11.31 4.43
N ARG A 155 -2.54 11.94 5.18
CA ARG A 155 -2.85 11.64 6.58
C ARG A 155 -4.11 10.79 6.64
N TYR A 156 -4.17 9.90 7.59
CA TYR A 156 -5.35 9.10 7.89
C TYR A 156 -5.70 9.25 9.37
N GLY A 157 -6.92 9.62 9.69
CA GLY A 157 -7.37 9.84 11.06
C GLY A 157 -8.80 10.31 11.13
N GLU A 158 -9.32 10.50 12.33
CA GLU A 158 -10.69 10.99 12.55
C GLU A 158 -10.82 12.47 12.18
N ASP A 159 -9.74 13.23 12.34
CA ASP A 159 -9.62 14.60 11.88
C ASP A 159 -8.22 14.86 11.29
N GLU A 160 -8.06 15.99 10.61
CA GLU A 160 -6.82 16.38 9.93
C GLU A 160 -5.69 16.66 10.93
N ASP A 161 -5.99 17.19 12.09
CA ASP A 161 -5.02 17.63 13.10
C ASP A 161 -4.54 16.48 13.99
N SER A 162 -5.29 15.36 14.05
CA SER A 162 -5.02 14.20 14.87
C SER A 162 -4.84 12.92 14.04
N PRO A 163 -3.85 12.86 13.14
CA PRO A 163 -3.69 11.73 12.25
C PRO A 163 -3.27 10.47 13.02
N MET A 164 -3.89 9.34 12.70
CA MET A 164 -3.49 8.01 13.19
C MET A 164 -2.29 7.47 12.41
N LEU A 165 -2.19 7.82 11.13
CA LEU A 165 -1.12 7.42 10.22
C LEU A 165 -0.80 8.53 9.22
N THR A 166 0.46 8.56 8.79
CA THR A 166 0.88 9.27 7.60
C THR A 166 1.49 8.29 6.61
N PHE A 167 1.26 8.46 5.33
CA PHE A 167 1.80 7.59 4.30
C PHE A 167 1.75 8.25 2.92
N THR A 168 2.42 7.64 1.96
CA THR A 168 2.31 8.01 0.55
C THR A 168 1.80 6.79 -0.21
N VAL A 169 0.79 6.95 -1.04
CA VAL A 169 0.25 5.89 -1.90
C VAL A 169 0.49 6.23 -3.37
N ASN A 170 0.83 5.21 -4.19
CA ASN A 170 1.06 5.39 -5.61
C ASN A 170 0.00 4.69 -6.48
N ASP A 171 0.10 4.91 -7.80
CA ASP A 171 -0.76 4.36 -8.84
C ASP A 171 -0.74 2.82 -8.95
N ASN A 172 0.20 2.15 -8.28
CA ASN A 172 0.27 0.69 -8.16
C ASN A 172 -0.26 0.16 -6.84
N PHE A 173 -0.94 0.99 -6.05
CA PHE A 173 -1.42 0.67 -4.71
C PHE A 173 -0.30 0.24 -3.75
N VAL A 174 0.86 0.87 -3.88
CA VAL A 174 2.00 0.67 -2.98
C VAL A 174 2.04 1.80 -1.97
N PHE A 175 2.05 1.42 -0.70
CA PHE A 175 2.15 2.35 0.42
C PHE A 175 3.62 2.54 0.80
N LYS A 176 4.05 3.78 0.90
CA LYS A 176 5.42 4.17 1.24
C LYS A 176 5.41 5.11 2.44
N ARG A 177 6.52 5.16 3.18
CA ARG A 177 6.70 6.09 4.30
C ARG A 177 5.56 6.02 5.31
N VAL A 178 5.05 4.82 5.54
CA VAL A 178 3.99 4.62 6.53
C VAL A 178 4.58 4.87 7.90
N ALA A 179 4.09 5.91 8.58
CA ALA A 179 4.53 6.30 9.90
C ALA A 179 3.32 6.53 10.81
N LEU A 180 3.45 6.07 12.04
CA LEU A 180 2.57 6.49 13.13
C LEU A 180 3.04 7.89 13.55
N PRO A 181 2.14 8.85 13.78
CA PRO A 181 2.52 10.10 14.40
C PRO A 181 3.19 9.79 15.74
N ASP A 182 4.06 10.70 16.20
CA ASP A 182 4.80 10.58 17.46
C ASP A 182 3.84 10.48 18.67
N VAL A 183 3.11 9.40 18.72
CA VAL A 183 2.63 8.92 20.00
C VAL A 183 3.91 8.64 20.78
N GLN A 184 4.13 9.36 21.88
CA GLN A 184 5.14 9.02 22.87
C GLN A 184 4.78 7.64 23.48
N VAL A 185 4.76 6.64 22.62
CA VAL A 185 4.79 5.25 23.05
C VAL A 185 6.22 5.08 23.50
N THR A 186 6.46 5.38 24.77
CA THR A 186 7.60 4.77 25.45
C THR A 186 7.42 3.29 25.12
N PRO A 187 8.27 2.69 24.27
CA PRO A 187 8.12 1.28 23.97
C PRO A 187 8.36 0.60 25.32
N LEU A 188 7.28 0.20 25.96
CA LEU A 188 7.35 -0.77 27.00
C LEU A 188 7.98 -1.96 26.31
N LYS A 189 9.29 -2.17 26.56
CA LYS A 189 10.05 -3.32 26.02
C LYS A 189 9.33 -4.64 26.31
N GLU A 190 8.37 -4.61 27.19
CA GLU A 190 7.57 -5.71 27.69
C GLU A 190 6.34 -6.02 26.81
N ASP A 191 5.86 -5.10 25.96
CA ASP A 191 4.68 -5.34 25.11
C ASP A 191 4.90 -5.00 23.63
N ALA A 192 6.02 -5.43 23.07
CA ALA A 192 6.30 -5.29 21.62
C ALA A 192 5.25 -5.99 20.76
N PHE A 193 4.63 -7.06 21.26
CA PHE A 193 3.57 -7.78 20.56
C PHE A 193 2.27 -6.98 20.52
N GLY A 194 1.85 -6.41 21.63
CA GLY A 194 0.66 -5.55 21.71
C GLY A 194 0.79 -4.33 20.80
N PHE A 195 1.96 -3.70 20.76
CA PHE A 195 2.24 -2.60 19.86
C PHE A 195 2.17 -3.03 18.38
N ALA A 196 2.78 -4.16 18.02
CA ALA A 196 2.73 -4.69 16.66
C ALA A 196 1.29 -5.02 16.22
N LEU A 197 0.48 -5.57 17.14
CA LEU A 197 -0.93 -5.87 16.90
C LEU A 197 -1.75 -4.59 16.67
N LEU A 198 -1.53 -3.55 17.48
CA LEU A 198 -2.18 -2.25 17.30
C LEU A 198 -1.84 -1.63 15.95
N CYS A 199 -0.56 -1.64 15.57
CA CYS A 199 -0.12 -1.18 14.25
C CYS A 199 -0.81 -1.96 13.13
N ALA A 200 -0.87 -3.28 13.24
CA ALA A 200 -1.50 -4.14 12.24
C ALA A 200 -3.00 -3.83 12.12
N GLN A 201 -3.72 -3.65 13.23
CA GLN A 201 -5.14 -3.29 13.23
C GLN A 201 -5.38 -1.92 12.56
N THR A 202 -4.54 -0.93 12.86
CA THR A 202 -4.63 0.40 12.25
C THR A 202 -4.38 0.34 10.74
N TYR A 203 -3.37 -0.42 10.29
CA TYR A 203 -3.12 -0.61 8.86
C TYR A 203 -4.27 -1.32 8.14
N VAL A 204 -4.84 -2.36 8.75
CA VAL A 204 -5.99 -3.08 8.20
C VAL A 204 -7.20 -2.15 8.06
N ARG A 205 -7.48 -1.34 9.09
CA ARG A 205 -8.58 -0.36 9.06
C ARG A 205 -8.37 0.65 7.94
N MET A 206 -7.20 1.26 7.85
CA MET A 206 -6.83 2.22 6.80
C MET A 206 -6.95 1.62 5.40
N ILE A 207 -6.42 0.41 5.17
CA ILE A 207 -6.48 -0.24 3.85
C ILE A 207 -7.92 -0.60 3.46
N ARG A 208 -8.74 -1.05 4.39
CA ARG A 208 -10.17 -1.31 4.11
C ARG A 208 -10.90 -0.05 3.69
N GLU A 209 -10.66 1.05 4.38
CA GLU A 209 -11.30 2.33 4.09
C GLU A 209 -10.83 2.91 2.74
N ILE A 210 -9.54 2.83 2.42
CA ILE A 210 -9.04 3.33 1.13
C ILE A 210 -9.53 2.46 -0.05
N ILE A 211 -9.68 1.15 0.15
CA ILE A 211 -10.30 0.27 -0.85
C ILE A 211 -11.75 0.70 -1.10
N ALA A 212 -12.51 0.95 -0.03
CA ALA A 212 -13.90 1.40 -0.14
C ALA A 212 -14.01 2.77 -0.82
N ALA A 213 -13.10 3.70 -0.50
CA ALA A 213 -13.04 5.03 -1.11
C ALA A 213 -12.68 4.99 -2.61
N PHE A 214 -11.91 3.99 -3.03
CA PHE A 214 -11.52 3.78 -4.42
C PHE A 214 -12.48 2.90 -5.22
N GLY A 215 -13.71 2.75 -4.75
CA GLY A 215 -14.77 2.02 -5.45
C GLY A 215 -14.80 0.52 -5.19
N GLY A 216 -14.15 0.07 -4.13
CA GLY A 216 -14.07 -1.35 -3.78
C GLY A 216 -13.05 -2.12 -4.64
N MET A 217 -13.07 -3.44 -4.50
CA MET A 217 -12.29 -4.33 -5.37
C MET A 217 -13.05 -4.57 -6.67
N ALA A 218 -12.34 -4.62 -7.80
CA ALA A 218 -12.91 -4.99 -9.09
C ALA A 218 -13.46 -6.42 -9.02
N LYS A 219 -14.54 -6.67 -9.78
CA LYS A 219 -15.21 -7.99 -9.85
C LYS A 219 -14.48 -8.93 -10.80
#